data_6e216cd61d0bc65da162ba46d6e7354f
#
_entry.id   6e216cd61d0bc65da162ba46d6e7354f
#
_cell.length_a   1.000
_cell.length_b   1.000
_cell.length_c   1.000
_cell.angle_alpha   90.00
_cell.angle_beta   90.00
_cell.angle_gamma   90.00
#
_symmetry.space_group_name_H-M   'P 1'
#
loop_
_entity.id
_entity.type
_entity.pdbx_description
1 polymer ?
#
loop_
_entity_poly.entity_id
_entity_poly.type
_entity_poly.pdbx_seq_one_letter_code
_entity_poly.pdbx_strand_id
1 'polypeptide(L)'
;MEQAPQTHPHPTPNPLPITPWVLSGRSPAALRDQAVRLRKHLDTLGDWDPVDVGWSLATTRTTFEHRTVVTGANRAELLAGLDRVTETPDTTVVPGGGLGFLFTGQGAQHPGMGAELYAQYPVFAEALDEVFAHFDGLGLREAVF
;
A
#
# COMPACT_ATOMS: atom_id res chain seq x y z
N MET A 1 2.61 36.01 -11.68
CA MET A 1 1.72 35.14 -10.87
C MET A 1 1.63 33.83 -11.61
N GLU A 2 2.31 32.81 -11.11
CA GLU A 2 2.28 31.46 -11.68
C GLU A 2 1.01 30.80 -11.16
N GLN A 3 0.15 30.34 -12.06
CA GLN A 3 -1.11 29.71 -11.72
C GLN A 3 -0.80 28.30 -11.23
N ALA A 4 -1.25 27.94 -10.02
CA ALA A 4 -1.09 26.59 -9.49
C ALA A 4 -1.66 25.56 -10.47
N PRO A 5 -1.02 24.39 -10.63
CA PRO A 5 -1.51 23.35 -11.53
C PRO A 5 -2.96 22.98 -11.17
N GLN A 6 -3.83 22.98 -12.17
CA GLN A 6 -5.20 22.51 -11.99
C GLN A 6 -5.16 21.03 -11.63
N THR A 7 -5.59 20.69 -10.43
CA THR A 7 -5.83 19.31 -10.02
C THR A 7 -6.96 18.76 -10.87
N HIS A 8 -6.62 17.88 -11.82
CA HIS A 8 -7.62 17.05 -12.46
C HIS A 8 -8.29 16.19 -11.39
N PRO A 9 -9.63 16.06 -11.38
CA PRO A 9 -10.28 15.12 -10.49
C PRO A 9 -9.75 13.71 -10.83
N HIS A 10 -8.98 13.15 -9.92
CA HIS A 10 -8.61 11.75 -10.02
C HIS A 10 -9.89 10.92 -10.02
N PRO A 11 -10.03 9.92 -10.90
CA PRO A 11 -11.09 8.95 -10.75
C PRO A 11 -10.98 8.40 -9.33
N THR A 12 -12.08 8.46 -8.59
CA THR A 12 -12.15 7.93 -7.23
C THR A 12 -11.71 6.46 -7.29
N PRO A 13 -10.53 6.08 -6.83
CA PRO A 13 -10.17 4.68 -6.81
C PRO A 13 -11.17 3.99 -5.90
N ASN A 14 -11.60 2.80 -6.28
CA ASN A 14 -12.26 1.90 -5.35
C ASN A 14 -11.38 1.85 -4.09
N PRO A 15 -11.90 2.17 -2.89
CA PRO A 15 -11.05 2.31 -1.71
C PRO A 15 -10.28 1.00 -1.52
N LEU A 16 -8.95 1.09 -1.50
CA LEU A 16 -8.12 -0.06 -1.17
C LEU A 16 -8.58 -0.61 0.18
N PRO A 17 -8.77 -1.93 0.31
CA PRO A 17 -9.20 -2.54 1.58
C PRO A 17 -8.21 -2.27 2.70
N ILE A 18 -6.95 -1.98 2.36
CA ILE A 18 -5.86 -1.65 3.27
C ILE A 18 -5.10 -0.46 2.71
N THR A 19 -4.94 0.58 3.53
CA THR A 19 -4.17 1.78 3.18
C THR A 19 -2.75 1.66 3.73
N PRO A 20 -1.70 1.77 2.89
CA PRO A 20 -0.32 1.81 3.36
C PRO A 20 0.13 3.25 3.65
N TRP A 21 0.80 3.45 4.78
CA TRP A 21 1.54 4.66 5.11
C TRP A 21 3.03 4.37 5.15
N VAL A 22 3.78 4.96 4.24
CA VAL A 22 5.23 4.79 4.14
C VAL A 22 5.95 5.86 4.95
N LEU A 23 6.85 5.44 5.84
CA LEU A 23 7.70 6.33 6.61
C LEU A 23 9.17 5.99 6.38
N SER A 24 10.02 7.02 6.39
CA SER A 24 11.46 6.80 6.32
C SER A 24 12.24 7.85 7.09
N GLY A 25 13.47 7.51 7.47
CA GLY A 25 14.39 8.40 8.18
C GLY A 25 15.85 8.04 7.89
N ARG A 26 16.76 8.97 8.17
CA ARG A 26 18.21 8.72 8.05
C ARG A 26 18.77 7.82 9.15
N SER A 27 17.99 7.59 10.19
CA SER A 27 18.32 6.69 11.31
C SER A 27 17.04 6.15 11.93
N PRO A 28 17.10 5.09 12.76
CA PRO A 28 15.95 4.61 13.51
C PRO A 28 15.31 5.69 14.38
N ALA A 29 16.12 6.54 15.01
CA ALA A 29 15.64 7.67 15.82
C ALA A 29 14.89 8.70 14.96
N ALA A 30 15.41 9.06 13.78
CA ALA A 30 14.74 9.98 12.87
C ALA A 30 13.43 9.42 12.32
N LEU A 31 13.33 8.11 12.09
CA LEU A 31 12.11 7.44 11.70
C LEU A 31 11.07 7.49 12.82
N ARG A 32 11.47 7.17 14.06
CA ARG A 32 10.61 7.33 15.25
C ARG A 32 10.07 8.76 15.37
N ASP A 33 10.93 9.75 15.24
CA ASP A 33 10.55 11.16 15.34
C ASP A 33 9.57 11.57 14.23
N GLN A 34 9.67 10.97 13.04
CA GLN A 34 8.69 11.15 11.98
C GLN A 34 7.33 10.60 12.38
N ALA A 35 7.27 9.38 12.94
CA ALA A 35 6.03 8.77 13.39
C ALA A 35 5.38 9.61 14.52
N VAL A 36 6.17 10.06 15.50
CA VAL A 36 5.70 10.94 16.60
C VAL A 36 5.10 12.24 16.04
N ARG A 37 5.82 12.91 15.11
CA ARG A 37 5.34 14.16 14.53
C ARG A 37 4.07 13.95 13.70
N LEU A 38 4.01 12.90 12.91
CA LEU A 38 2.82 12.56 12.12
C LEU A 38 1.64 12.29 13.06
N ARG A 39 1.84 11.45 14.08
CA ARG A 39 0.80 11.11 15.06
C ARG A 39 0.22 12.37 15.72
N LYS A 40 1.11 13.25 16.22
CA LYS A 40 0.71 14.52 16.84
C LYS A 40 -0.01 15.45 15.85
N HIS A 41 0.44 15.50 14.61
CA HIS A 41 -0.18 16.34 13.59
C HIS A 41 -1.60 15.86 13.29
N LEU A 42 -1.81 14.56 13.12
CA LEU A 42 -3.13 13.98 12.85
C LEU A 42 -4.11 14.20 14.01
N ASP A 43 -3.63 14.24 15.27
CA ASP A 43 -4.46 14.58 16.43
C ASP A 43 -4.95 16.04 16.40
N THR A 44 -4.23 16.93 15.73
CA THR A 44 -4.62 18.35 15.58
C THR A 44 -5.54 18.61 14.39
N LEU A 45 -5.59 17.67 13.42
CA LEU A 45 -6.48 17.75 12.28
C LEU A 45 -7.83 17.14 12.65
N GLY A 46 -8.88 17.92 12.69
CA GLY A 46 -10.21 17.43 13.08
C GLY A 46 -10.71 16.30 12.15
N ASP A 47 -10.68 16.53 10.86
CA ASP A 47 -11.05 15.52 9.84
C ASP A 47 -9.95 15.36 8.79
N TRP A 48 -9.66 14.11 8.42
CA TRP A 48 -8.65 13.76 7.41
C TRP A 48 -8.96 12.37 6.83
N ASP A 49 -8.58 12.17 5.58
CA ASP A 49 -8.74 10.88 4.91
C ASP A 49 -7.44 10.05 5.00
N PRO A 50 -7.49 8.78 5.43
CA PRO A 50 -6.33 7.88 5.46
C PRO A 50 -5.61 7.75 4.12
N VAL A 51 -6.34 7.75 3.00
CA VAL A 51 -5.77 7.62 1.65
C VAL A 51 -5.01 8.87 1.28
N ASP A 52 -5.54 10.07 1.58
CA ASP A 52 -4.87 11.35 1.31
C ASP A 52 -3.57 11.49 2.11
N VAL A 53 -3.57 11.04 3.37
CA VAL A 53 -2.36 10.99 4.20
C VAL A 53 -1.34 10.03 3.58
N GLY A 54 -1.76 8.83 3.20
CA GLY A 54 -0.91 7.83 2.55
C GLY A 54 -0.32 8.34 1.24
N TRP A 55 -1.14 8.97 0.41
CA TRP A 55 -0.70 9.60 -0.83
C TRP A 55 0.35 10.69 -0.58
N SER A 56 0.10 11.58 0.36
CA SER A 56 1.04 12.63 0.73
C SER A 56 2.37 12.06 1.21
N LEU A 57 2.35 11.02 2.06
CA LEU A 57 3.56 10.36 2.55
C LEU A 57 4.36 9.72 1.41
N ALA A 58 3.69 9.09 0.45
CA ALA A 58 4.33 8.40 -0.67
C ALA A 58 4.92 9.37 -1.71
N THR A 59 4.27 10.52 -1.96
CA THR A 59 4.59 11.39 -3.10
C THR A 59 5.37 12.64 -2.74
N THR A 60 5.26 13.13 -1.50
CA THR A 60 5.85 14.43 -1.10
C THR A 60 7.07 14.30 -0.18
N ARG A 61 7.43 13.09 0.24
CA ARG A 61 8.53 12.84 1.19
C ARG A 61 9.73 12.21 0.52
N THR A 62 10.91 12.67 0.92
CA THR A 62 12.17 12.02 0.53
C THR A 62 12.27 10.65 1.17
N THR A 63 12.67 9.65 0.39
CA THR A 63 12.86 8.27 0.85
C THR A 63 14.29 8.08 1.34
N PHE A 64 14.47 7.66 2.59
CA PHE A 64 15.74 7.37 3.24
C PHE A 64 15.93 5.86 3.44
N GLU A 65 17.10 5.45 3.97
CA GLU A 65 17.49 4.04 4.11
C GLU A 65 16.65 3.29 5.16
N HIS A 66 16.37 3.93 6.31
CA HIS A 66 15.53 3.33 7.36
C HIS A 66 14.08 3.55 7.01
N ARG A 67 13.37 2.46 6.74
CA ARG A 67 11.98 2.49 6.23
C ARG A 67 11.09 1.57 7.05
N THR A 68 9.83 1.96 7.12
CA THR A 68 8.74 1.12 7.61
C THR A 68 7.45 1.44 6.87
N VAL A 69 6.53 0.49 6.86
CA VAL A 69 5.19 0.68 6.33
C VAL A 69 4.18 0.35 7.43
N VAL A 70 3.30 1.29 7.71
CA VAL A 70 2.13 1.09 8.55
C VAL A 70 0.95 0.78 7.64
N THR A 71 0.26 -0.31 7.88
CA THR A 71 -0.93 -0.70 7.12
C THR A 71 -2.15 -0.75 8.03
N GLY A 72 -3.30 -0.37 7.51
CA GLY A 72 -4.57 -0.43 8.22
C GLY A 72 -5.76 -0.22 7.30
N ALA A 73 -6.90 -0.84 7.66
CA ALA A 73 -8.16 -0.70 6.95
C ALA A 73 -8.93 0.57 7.36
N ASN A 74 -8.54 1.18 8.47
CA ASN A 74 -9.21 2.36 9.03
C ASN A 74 -8.24 3.24 9.84
N ARG A 75 -8.73 4.43 10.24
CA ARG A 75 -7.96 5.40 11.03
C ARG A 75 -7.39 4.81 12.32
N ALA A 76 -8.17 4.02 13.05
CA ALA A 76 -7.75 3.47 14.35
C ALA A 76 -6.58 2.50 14.19
N GLU A 77 -6.60 1.63 13.19
CA GLU A 77 -5.52 0.69 12.90
C GLU A 77 -4.24 1.40 12.46
N LEU A 78 -4.36 2.42 11.62
CA LEU A 78 -3.23 3.23 11.16
C LEU A 78 -2.58 4.02 12.31
N LEU A 79 -3.38 4.63 13.19
CA LEU A 79 -2.88 5.32 14.37
C LEU A 79 -2.19 4.34 15.34
N ALA A 80 -2.79 3.18 15.61
CA ALA A 80 -2.16 2.13 16.41
C ALA A 80 -0.86 1.62 15.78
N GLY A 81 -0.79 1.55 14.45
CA GLY A 81 0.42 1.24 13.72
C GLY A 81 1.52 2.29 13.93
N LEU A 82 1.19 3.58 13.87
CA LEU A 82 2.14 4.65 14.19
C LEU A 82 2.63 4.57 15.63
N ASP A 83 1.75 4.31 16.59
CA ASP A 83 2.11 4.17 18.00
C ASP A 83 3.14 3.04 18.19
N ARG A 84 2.98 1.89 17.53
CA ARG A 84 3.99 0.81 17.52
C ARG A 84 5.33 1.26 16.97
N VAL A 85 5.36 2.03 15.88
CA VAL A 85 6.62 2.57 15.33
C VAL A 85 7.29 3.53 16.31
N THR A 86 6.53 4.26 17.13
CA THR A 86 7.09 5.14 18.15
C THR A 86 7.70 4.38 19.32
N GLU A 87 7.16 3.23 19.68
CA GLU A 87 7.63 2.40 20.81
C GLU A 87 8.83 1.54 20.37
N THR A 88 8.69 0.82 19.28
CA THR A 88 9.71 -0.09 18.77
C THR A 88 9.81 0.10 17.25
N PRO A 89 10.71 0.97 16.78
CA PRO A 89 10.90 1.14 15.35
C PRO A 89 11.51 -0.13 14.75
N ASP A 90 10.66 -0.99 14.21
CA ASP A 90 11.11 -2.06 13.34
C ASP A 90 11.47 -1.43 12.00
N THR A 91 12.76 -1.22 11.80
CA THR A 91 13.29 -0.56 10.62
C THR A 91 13.95 -1.57 9.72
N THR A 92 13.43 -1.74 8.53
CA THR A 92 14.15 -2.43 7.48
C THR A 92 15.10 -1.44 6.82
N VAL A 93 16.41 -1.70 6.93
CA VAL A 93 17.39 -1.03 6.08
C VAL A 93 17.30 -1.68 4.71
N VAL A 94 16.86 -0.93 3.71
CA VAL A 94 16.84 -1.42 2.33
C VAL A 94 18.15 -0.99 1.66
N PRO A 95 19.15 -1.86 1.59
CA PRO A 95 20.31 -1.61 0.75
C PRO A 95 19.84 -1.51 -0.71
N GLY A 96 20.50 -0.73 -1.52
CA GLY A 96 20.21 -0.65 -2.95
C GLY A 96 20.24 -2.05 -3.57
N GLY A 97 19.12 -2.45 -4.16
CA GLY A 97 18.94 -3.76 -4.77
C GLY A 97 17.83 -3.73 -5.83
N GLY A 98 17.77 -4.78 -6.64
CA GLY A 98 16.70 -4.97 -7.63
C GLY A 98 15.45 -5.60 -7.00
N LEU A 99 14.32 -5.47 -7.70
CA LEU A 99 13.11 -6.22 -7.40
C LEU A 99 13.21 -7.60 -8.04
N GLY A 100 12.96 -8.66 -7.26
CA GLY A 100 12.86 -10.04 -7.74
C GLY A 100 11.46 -10.59 -7.51
N PHE A 101 10.92 -11.29 -8.52
CA PHE A 101 9.68 -12.04 -8.38
C PHE A 101 10.00 -13.54 -8.26
N LEU A 102 9.41 -14.19 -7.26
CA LEU A 102 9.52 -15.63 -7.08
C LEU A 102 8.19 -16.28 -7.47
N PHE A 103 8.27 -17.22 -8.39
CA PHE A 103 7.13 -18.03 -8.79
C PHE A 103 7.25 -19.41 -8.15
N THR A 104 6.15 -19.88 -7.56
CA THR A 104 6.11 -21.24 -6.98
C THR A 104 6.18 -22.28 -8.09
N GLY A 105 6.73 -23.46 -7.74
CA GLY A 105 6.63 -24.64 -8.59
C GLY A 105 5.21 -25.22 -8.59
N GLN A 106 5.03 -26.30 -9.35
CA GLN A 106 3.76 -27.05 -9.39
C GLN A 106 3.40 -27.58 -7.98
N GLY A 107 2.10 -27.54 -7.66
CA GLY A 107 1.55 -28.03 -6.41
C GLY A 107 1.14 -26.95 -5.41
N ALA A 108 1.36 -25.68 -5.72
CA ALA A 108 0.89 -24.54 -4.90
C ALA A 108 -0.54 -24.08 -5.22
N GLN A 109 -1.14 -24.64 -6.27
CA GLN A 109 -2.48 -24.27 -6.74
C GLN A 109 -3.55 -24.84 -5.81
N HIS A 110 -4.57 -24.03 -5.53
CA HIS A 110 -5.76 -24.46 -4.79
C HIS A 110 -7.00 -23.71 -5.34
N PRO A 111 -8.20 -24.31 -5.26
CA PRO A 111 -9.44 -23.64 -5.67
C PRO A 111 -9.63 -22.32 -4.91
N GLY A 112 -10.11 -21.29 -5.61
CA GLY A 112 -10.30 -19.96 -5.05
C GLY A 112 -9.03 -19.12 -4.91
N MET A 113 -7.88 -19.61 -5.39
CA MET A 113 -6.62 -18.87 -5.39
C MET A 113 -6.75 -17.58 -6.21
N GLY A 114 -6.54 -16.44 -5.56
CA GLY A 114 -6.68 -15.13 -6.20
C GLY A 114 -8.09 -14.56 -6.26
N ALA A 115 -9.12 -15.26 -5.75
CA ALA A 115 -10.50 -14.77 -5.79
C ALA A 115 -10.69 -13.44 -5.07
N GLU A 116 -10.06 -13.26 -3.92
CA GLU A 116 -10.11 -11.98 -3.18
C GLU A 116 -9.42 -10.85 -3.94
N LEU A 117 -8.27 -11.11 -4.56
CA LEU A 117 -7.57 -10.14 -5.39
C LEU A 117 -8.41 -9.75 -6.60
N TYR A 118 -9.05 -10.73 -7.23
CA TYR A 118 -9.94 -10.52 -8.37
C TYR A 118 -11.14 -9.64 -8.00
N ALA A 119 -11.73 -9.86 -6.83
CA ALA A 119 -12.86 -9.06 -6.37
C ALA A 119 -12.49 -7.63 -5.93
N GLN A 120 -11.27 -7.43 -5.43
CA GLN A 120 -10.88 -6.18 -4.79
C GLN A 120 -10.01 -5.27 -5.66
N TYR A 121 -9.26 -5.82 -6.61
CA TYR A 121 -8.29 -5.09 -7.42
C TYR A 121 -8.63 -5.16 -8.90
N PRO A 122 -9.23 -4.11 -9.50
CA PRO A 122 -9.60 -4.09 -10.91
C PRO A 122 -8.44 -4.41 -11.86
N VAL A 123 -7.24 -3.88 -11.57
CA VAL A 123 -6.04 -4.15 -12.38
C VAL A 123 -5.69 -5.64 -12.40
N PHE A 124 -5.86 -6.35 -11.27
CA PHE A 124 -5.64 -7.78 -11.21
C PHE A 124 -6.74 -8.54 -11.98
N ALA A 125 -7.99 -8.10 -11.83
CA ALA A 125 -9.12 -8.72 -12.52
C ALA A 125 -8.97 -8.59 -14.04
N GLU A 126 -8.67 -7.40 -14.55
CA GLU A 126 -8.44 -7.13 -15.97
C GLU A 126 -7.30 -7.99 -16.54
N ALA A 127 -6.15 -8.02 -15.85
CA ALA A 127 -5.02 -8.83 -16.29
C ALA A 127 -5.33 -10.34 -16.29
N LEU A 128 -6.08 -10.82 -15.30
CA LEU A 128 -6.48 -12.23 -15.23
C LEU A 128 -7.53 -12.58 -16.28
N ASP A 129 -8.48 -11.68 -16.57
CA ASP A 129 -9.45 -11.86 -17.64
C ASP A 129 -8.79 -11.91 -19.03
N GLU A 130 -7.75 -11.11 -19.27
CA GLU A 130 -6.94 -11.23 -20.49
C GLU A 130 -6.30 -12.60 -20.61
N VAL A 131 -5.78 -13.16 -19.50
CA VAL A 131 -5.22 -14.52 -19.51
C VAL A 131 -6.32 -15.53 -19.80
N PHE A 132 -7.48 -15.47 -19.15
CA PHE A 132 -8.59 -16.39 -19.38
C PHE A 132 -9.09 -16.37 -20.84
N ALA A 133 -9.09 -15.21 -21.48
CA ALA A 133 -9.51 -15.08 -22.89
C ALA A 133 -8.62 -15.91 -23.85
N HIS A 134 -7.35 -16.15 -23.51
CA HIS A 134 -6.47 -17.03 -24.30
C HIS A 134 -6.76 -18.52 -24.10
N PHE A 135 -7.53 -18.89 -23.11
CA PHE A 135 -7.89 -20.27 -22.75
C PHE A 135 -9.39 -20.53 -22.83
N ASP A 136 -10.07 -19.76 -23.68
CA ASP A 136 -11.51 -19.88 -23.87
C ASP A 136 -11.90 -21.30 -24.26
N GLY A 137 -12.99 -21.82 -23.68
CA GLY A 137 -13.49 -23.18 -23.89
C GLY A 137 -12.77 -24.28 -23.08
N LEU A 138 -11.74 -23.97 -22.29
CA LEU A 138 -11.05 -24.95 -21.44
C LEU A 138 -11.56 -25.00 -19.99
N GLY A 139 -12.57 -24.20 -19.63
CA GLY A 139 -13.11 -24.15 -18.25
C GLY A 139 -12.09 -23.70 -17.20
N LEU A 140 -11.09 -22.93 -17.61
CA LEU A 140 -10.01 -22.51 -16.70
C LEU A 140 -10.52 -21.61 -15.57
N ARG A 141 -11.48 -20.73 -15.89
CA ARG A 141 -12.07 -19.82 -14.90
C ARG A 141 -12.78 -20.59 -13.77
N GLU A 142 -13.57 -21.60 -14.13
CA GLU A 142 -14.29 -22.46 -13.19
C GLU A 142 -13.34 -23.36 -12.39
N ALA A 143 -12.18 -23.66 -12.95
CA ALA A 143 -11.15 -24.44 -12.26
C ALA A 143 -10.36 -23.62 -11.24
N VAL A 144 -10.25 -22.29 -11.45
CA VAL A 144 -9.51 -21.37 -10.57
C VAL A 144 -10.38 -20.84 -9.44
N PHE A 145 -11.63 -20.51 -9.72
CA PHE A 145 -12.61 -19.93 -8.78
C PHE A 145 -13.69 -20.93 -8.37
#